data_8e3a7ffd7c38371fac98ebe45a8236d0
#
_entry.id   8e3a7ffd7c38371fac98ebe45a8236d0
#
_cell.length_a   1.000
_cell.length_b   1.000
_cell.length_c   1.000
_cell.angle_alpha   90.00
_cell.angle_beta   90.00
_cell.angle_gamma   90.00
#
_symmetry.space_group_name_H-M   'P 1'
#
loop_
_entity.id
_entity.type
_entity.pdbx_description
1 polymer ?
#
loop_
_entity_poly.entity_id
_entity_poly.type
_entity_poly.pdbx_seq_one_letter_code
_entity_poly.pdbx_strand_id
1 'polypeptide(L)'
;MRKLQPAHGGRDPGAVYKGRQEKDDTLRMVLAIGEILENRGIDVQYTRTTDIYETPYQKAMEANEAGVDYFVSIHRNSYPIDNAVSGVESLVYDLSGIKYEMAEDINDQLETIGFRNLGVKARPNLVVLKRTKMPAVLVELGFINSDTDNQLFDENFDAIALAIAEGILDTLMQNPVVDMDSVPDVMPELTPEVEPEEEEAPPRYHIQVGAFRNMENAERLKEELLADEFPAFVNRIGPYYKVLVGQFTSVDNAASTEQALRRAGYQTVVISGD
;
A
#
# COMPACT_ATOMS: atom_id res chain seq x y z
N MET A 1 7.18 -10.97 1.56
CA MET A 1 7.15 -11.18 0.08
C MET A 1 5.76 -10.80 -0.47
N ARG A 2 5.66 -10.15 -1.63
CA ARG A 2 4.39 -9.70 -2.22
C ARG A 2 4.24 -10.29 -3.61
N LYS A 3 3.03 -10.68 -4.01
CA LYS A 3 2.75 -11.18 -5.36
C LYS A 3 1.92 -10.12 -6.10
N LEU A 4 2.50 -9.57 -7.16
CA LEU A 4 1.80 -8.69 -8.08
C LEU A 4 1.32 -9.48 -9.31
N GLN A 5 0.08 -9.23 -9.69
CA GLN A 5 -0.57 -9.97 -10.76
C GLN A 5 -1.12 -9.01 -11.83
N PRO A 6 -0.48 -8.97 -13.02
CA PRO A 6 -1.12 -8.35 -14.18
C PRO A 6 -2.29 -9.21 -14.66
N ALA A 7 -3.44 -8.58 -14.84
CA ALA A 7 -4.60 -9.26 -15.39
C ALA A 7 -4.34 -9.80 -16.81
N HIS A 8 -5.08 -10.86 -17.19
CA HIS A 8 -5.07 -11.43 -18.53
C HIS A 8 -3.68 -11.83 -19.05
N GLY A 9 -3.45 -11.83 -20.37
CA GLY A 9 -2.16 -12.13 -21.01
C GLY A 9 -2.27 -13.14 -22.17
N GLY A 10 -1.31 -13.10 -23.08
CA GLY A 10 -1.26 -13.96 -24.25
C GLY A 10 -2.52 -13.84 -25.12
N ARG A 11 -3.23 -14.96 -25.29
CA ARG A 11 -4.49 -15.04 -26.08
C ARG A 11 -5.72 -14.38 -25.42
N ASP A 12 -5.63 -14.04 -24.15
CA ASP A 12 -6.68 -13.35 -23.41
C ASP A 12 -6.35 -11.85 -23.32
N PRO A 13 -6.96 -10.99 -24.14
CA PRO A 13 -6.68 -9.56 -24.13
C PRO A 13 -7.30 -8.84 -22.94
N GLY A 14 -8.22 -9.47 -22.21
CA GLY A 14 -9.13 -8.79 -21.29
C GLY A 14 -10.13 -7.91 -22.02
N ALA A 15 -10.58 -6.83 -21.41
CA ALA A 15 -11.43 -5.84 -22.06
C ALA A 15 -10.65 -5.10 -23.17
N VAL A 16 -11.35 -4.75 -24.25
CA VAL A 16 -10.76 -4.08 -25.42
C VAL A 16 -11.59 -2.86 -25.80
N TYR A 17 -10.93 -1.72 -25.97
CA TYR A 17 -11.57 -0.48 -26.39
C TYR A 17 -10.70 0.30 -27.36
N LYS A 18 -11.18 0.63 -28.56
CA LYS A 18 -10.46 1.37 -29.60
C LYS A 18 -9.06 0.80 -29.90
N GLY A 19 -8.89 -0.52 -29.81
CA GLY A 19 -7.63 -1.22 -30.02
C GLY A 19 -6.72 -1.31 -28.79
N ARG A 20 -7.02 -0.62 -27.69
CA ARG A 20 -6.35 -0.75 -26.39
C ARG A 20 -6.78 -2.06 -25.74
N GLN A 21 -5.85 -2.84 -25.22
CA GLN A 21 -6.09 -4.11 -24.54
C GLN A 21 -5.72 -4.01 -23.06
N GLU A 22 -6.60 -4.52 -22.21
CA GLU A 22 -6.40 -4.51 -20.76
C GLU A 22 -5.08 -5.20 -20.35
N LYS A 23 -4.76 -6.33 -21.00
CA LYS A 23 -3.53 -7.09 -20.68
C LYS A 23 -2.24 -6.27 -20.82
N ASP A 24 -2.20 -5.32 -21.75
CA ASP A 24 -1.02 -4.49 -22.03
C ASP A 24 -0.88 -3.40 -20.97
N ASP A 25 -1.99 -2.74 -20.62
CA ASP A 25 -2.03 -1.72 -19.57
C ASP A 25 -1.64 -2.31 -18.22
N THR A 26 -2.22 -3.46 -17.88
CA THR A 26 -1.99 -4.10 -16.57
C THR A 26 -0.58 -4.64 -16.43
N LEU A 27 0.03 -5.16 -17.51
CA LEU A 27 1.41 -5.60 -17.49
C LEU A 27 2.37 -4.43 -17.21
N ARG A 28 2.23 -3.33 -17.96
CA ARG A 28 3.08 -2.14 -17.78
C ARG A 28 2.95 -1.58 -16.37
N MET A 29 1.72 -1.47 -15.87
CA MET A 29 1.42 -0.91 -14.56
C MET A 29 1.99 -1.77 -13.44
N VAL A 30 1.80 -3.09 -13.48
CA VAL A 30 2.34 -4.00 -12.47
C VAL A 30 3.85 -3.98 -12.42
N LEU A 31 4.54 -3.90 -13.57
CA LEU A 31 6.00 -3.80 -13.58
C LEU A 31 6.49 -2.50 -12.96
N ALA A 32 5.82 -1.37 -13.24
CA ALA A 32 6.16 -0.08 -12.63
C ALA A 32 5.90 -0.08 -11.10
N ILE A 33 4.77 -0.62 -10.64
CA ILE A 33 4.48 -0.76 -9.20
C ILE A 33 5.55 -1.61 -8.53
N GLY A 34 5.91 -2.73 -9.14
CA GLY A 34 6.90 -3.66 -8.59
C GLY A 34 8.27 -3.01 -8.47
N GLU A 35 8.73 -2.28 -9.49
CA GLU A 35 10.00 -1.54 -9.44
C GLU A 35 10.02 -0.54 -8.27
N ILE A 36 8.92 0.19 -8.04
CA ILE A 36 8.81 1.12 -6.91
C ILE A 36 8.91 0.38 -5.58
N LEU A 37 8.19 -0.73 -5.42
CA LEU A 37 8.20 -1.54 -4.20
C LEU A 37 9.57 -2.17 -3.94
N GLU A 38 10.23 -2.72 -4.97
CA GLU A 38 11.57 -3.30 -4.90
C GLU A 38 12.60 -2.23 -4.49
N ASN A 39 12.53 -1.02 -5.06
CA ASN A 39 13.36 0.11 -4.67
C ASN A 39 13.12 0.57 -3.22
N ARG A 40 11.95 0.26 -2.64
CA ARG A 40 11.61 0.44 -1.22
C ARG A 40 11.98 -0.77 -0.35
N GLY A 41 12.63 -1.81 -0.95
CA GLY A 41 13.12 -3.02 -0.28
C GLY A 41 12.02 -4.02 0.05
N ILE A 42 10.93 -4.00 -0.66
CA ILE A 42 9.89 -5.02 -0.60
C ILE A 42 10.22 -6.11 -1.61
N ASP A 43 10.25 -7.36 -1.15
CA ASP A 43 10.36 -8.51 -2.06
C ASP A 43 9.09 -8.65 -2.87
N VAL A 44 9.22 -8.54 -4.19
CA VAL A 44 8.11 -8.65 -5.14
C VAL A 44 8.28 -9.87 -6.01
N GLN A 45 7.20 -10.59 -6.23
CA GLN A 45 7.07 -11.65 -7.23
C GLN A 45 5.93 -11.29 -8.18
N TYR A 46 6.06 -11.73 -9.42
CA TYR A 46 5.07 -11.51 -10.47
C TYR A 46 4.49 -12.84 -10.91
N THR A 47 3.20 -12.88 -11.30
CA THR A 47 2.65 -14.06 -12.00
C THR A 47 3.17 -14.10 -13.43
N ARG A 48 3.32 -12.92 -14.07
CA ARG A 48 3.94 -12.79 -15.39
C ARG A 48 4.70 -11.46 -15.50
N THR A 49 5.76 -11.47 -16.28
CA THR A 49 6.55 -10.27 -16.67
C THR A 49 6.56 -10.07 -18.18
N THR A 50 5.90 -10.95 -18.93
CA THR A 50 5.77 -10.92 -20.39
C THR A 50 4.32 -11.20 -20.80
N ASP A 51 4.02 -11.11 -22.10
CA ASP A 51 2.67 -11.38 -22.62
C ASP A 51 2.42 -12.88 -22.77
N ILE A 52 2.25 -13.59 -21.65
CA ILE A 52 1.88 -15.01 -21.58
C ILE A 52 0.49 -15.19 -20.98
N TYR A 53 -0.16 -16.28 -21.33
CA TYR A 53 -1.47 -16.65 -20.80
C TYR A 53 -1.36 -17.55 -19.59
N GLU A 54 -2.03 -17.18 -18.52
CA GLU A 54 -2.25 -17.99 -17.32
C GLU A 54 -3.69 -17.87 -16.88
N THR A 55 -4.27 -18.99 -16.46
CA THR A 55 -5.65 -18.98 -15.94
C THR A 55 -5.67 -18.31 -14.54
N PRO A 56 -6.80 -17.71 -14.14
CA PRO A 56 -6.95 -17.15 -12.80
C PRO A 56 -6.65 -18.17 -11.68
N TYR A 57 -6.92 -19.45 -11.94
CA TYR A 57 -6.61 -20.53 -11.01
C TYR A 57 -5.09 -20.76 -10.86
N GLN A 58 -4.36 -20.81 -11.99
CA GLN A 58 -2.90 -20.94 -11.97
C GLN A 58 -2.25 -19.79 -11.19
N LYS A 59 -2.64 -18.54 -11.48
CA LYS A 59 -2.15 -17.34 -10.78
C LYS A 59 -2.36 -17.41 -9.25
N ALA A 60 -3.53 -17.89 -8.81
CA ALA A 60 -3.80 -18.08 -7.38
C ALA A 60 -2.95 -19.20 -6.77
N MET A 61 -2.74 -20.32 -7.50
CA MET A 61 -1.93 -21.44 -7.00
C MET A 61 -0.45 -21.08 -6.90
N GLU A 62 0.09 -20.36 -7.88
CA GLU A 62 1.48 -19.85 -7.82
C GLU A 62 1.70 -18.94 -6.61
N ALA A 63 0.74 -18.07 -6.29
CA ALA A 63 0.83 -17.22 -5.10
C ALA A 63 0.83 -18.07 -3.81
N ASN A 64 -0.01 -19.11 -3.76
CA ASN A 64 -0.10 -20.02 -2.60
C ASN A 64 1.18 -20.86 -2.42
N GLU A 65 1.78 -21.35 -3.52
CA GLU A 65 3.00 -22.13 -3.51
C GLU A 65 4.22 -21.29 -3.13
N ALA A 66 4.24 -20.04 -3.58
CA ALA A 66 5.29 -19.09 -3.23
C ALA A 66 5.24 -18.60 -1.77
N GLY A 67 4.15 -18.86 -1.04
CA GLY A 67 3.99 -18.46 0.36
C GLY A 67 4.10 -16.95 0.58
N VAL A 68 3.56 -16.17 -0.37
CA VAL A 68 3.60 -14.70 -0.26
C VAL A 68 2.63 -14.19 0.81
N ASP A 69 2.93 -13.04 1.39
CA ASP A 69 2.11 -12.47 2.46
C ASP A 69 0.86 -11.75 1.94
N TYR A 70 0.95 -11.17 0.73
CA TYR A 70 -0.15 -10.44 0.08
C TYR A 70 -0.17 -10.69 -1.42
N PHE A 71 -1.37 -10.61 -1.98
CA PHE A 71 -1.62 -10.74 -3.42
C PHE A 71 -2.38 -9.51 -3.92
N VAL A 72 -1.82 -8.79 -4.90
CA VAL A 72 -2.45 -7.61 -5.51
C VAL A 72 -2.56 -7.83 -7.01
N SER A 73 -3.79 -7.82 -7.51
CA SER A 73 -4.16 -7.98 -8.91
C SER A 73 -4.56 -6.64 -9.51
N ILE A 74 -4.00 -6.28 -10.67
CA ILE A 74 -4.33 -5.04 -11.37
C ILE A 74 -5.14 -5.36 -12.62
N HIS A 75 -6.29 -4.70 -12.75
CA HIS A 75 -7.26 -4.81 -13.83
C HIS A 75 -7.61 -3.44 -14.40
N ARG A 76 -8.28 -3.42 -15.54
CA ARG A 76 -8.99 -2.28 -16.10
C ARG A 76 -10.47 -2.66 -16.26
N ASN A 77 -11.33 -1.97 -15.54
CA ASN A 77 -12.78 -2.24 -15.59
C ASN A 77 -13.37 -1.96 -16.98
N SER A 78 -14.55 -2.48 -17.24
CA SER A 78 -15.33 -2.14 -18.43
C SER A 78 -16.81 -2.07 -18.11
N TYR A 79 -17.54 -1.22 -18.84
CA TYR A 79 -18.98 -1.08 -18.69
C TYR A 79 -19.67 -1.31 -20.03
N PRO A 80 -20.91 -1.83 -20.07
CA PRO A 80 -21.61 -2.13 -21.34
C PRO A 80 -21.81 -0.94 -22.28
N ILE A 81 -21.80 0.28 -21.76
CA ILE A 81 -21.96 1.52 -22.52
C ILE A 81 -20.69 2.35 -22.37
N ASP A 82 -20.04 2.67 -23.50
CA ASP A 82 -18.83 3.48 -23.53
C ASP A 82 -19.05 4.86 -22.90
N ASN A 83 -18.06 5.33 -22.13
CA ASN A 83 -18.07 6.63 -21.46
C ASN A 83 -19.20 6.86 -20.44
N ALA A 84 -19.94 5.82 -20.06
CA ALA A 84 -21.05 5.95 -19.10
C ALA A 84 -20.59 5.91 -17.64
N VAL A 85 -19.45 5.27 -17.34
CA VAL A 85 -18.89 5.11 -16.00
C VAL A 85 -17.39 5.40 -16.05
N SER A 86 -16.89 6.06 -15.00
CA SER A 86 -15.48 6.35 -14.80
C SER A 86 -15.11 6.20 -13.32
N GLY A 87 -13.85 5.97 -13.03
CA GLY A 87 -13.30 5.89 -11.68
C GLY A 87 -12.68 4.54 -11.34
N VAL A 88 -12.14 4.43 -10.14
CA VAL A 88 -11.46 3.25 -9.63
C VAL A 88 -12.29 2.55 -8.56
N GLU A 89 -12.18 1.24 -8.47
CA GLU A 89 -12.73 0.44 -7.37
C GLU A 89 -11.79 -0.71 -7.03
N SER A 90 -11.79 -1.13 -5.77
CA SER A 90 -11.06 -2.31 -5.35
C SER A 90 -12.01 -3.42 -4.91
N LEU A 91 -11.67 -4.63 -5.28
CA LEU A 91 -12.47 -5.82 -5.02
C LEU A 91 -11.73 -6.73 -4.05
N VAL A 92 -12.44 -7.21 -3.03
CA VAL A 92 -11.93 -8.11 -1.99
C VAL A 92 -12.87 -9.30 -1.81
N TYR A 93 -12.42 -10.38 -1.15
CA TYR A 93 -13.28 -11.52 -0.87
C TYR A 93 -14.46 -11.14 0.05
N ASP A 94 -14.17 -10.43 1.13
CA ASP A 94 -15.14 -9.85 2.07
C ASP A 94 -14.61 -8.50 2.60
N LEU A 95 -15.48 -7.67 3.16
CA LEU A 95 -15.17 -6.31 3.63
C LEU A 95 -14.61 -6.34 5.06
N SER A 96 -13.50 -7.06 5.29
CA SER A 96 -12.90 -7.15 6.61
C SER A 96 -11.38 -7.37 6.58
N GLY A 97 -10.72 -6.92 7.66
CA GLY A 97 -9.28 -7.10 7.90
C GLY A 97 -8.38 -6.43 6.87
N ILE A 98 -7.13 -6.75 6.92
CA ILE A 98 -6.04 -6.06 6.21
C ILE A 98 -6.23 -5.94 4.69
N LYS A 99 -6.92 -6.89 4.03
CA LYS A 99 -7.24 -6.79 2.60
C LYS A 99 -8.21 -5.65 2.28
N TYR A 100 -9.14 -5.38 3.21
CA TYR A 100 -10.09 -4.28 3.09
C TYR A 100 -9.36 -2.94 3.31
N GLU A 101 -8.55 -2.85 4.35
CA GLU A 101 -7.72 -1.69 4.64
C GLU A 101 -6.79 -1.34 3.45
N MET A 102 -6.06 -2.35 2.92
CA MET A 102 -5.21 -2.17 1.73
C MET A 102 -6.01 -1.69 0.50
N ALA A 103 -7.22 -2.19 0.32
CA ALA A 103 -8.08 -1.79 -0.79
C ALA A 103 -8.56 -0.33 -0.64
N GLU A 104 -8.85 0.11 0.59
CA GLU A 104 -9.19 1.52 0.88
C GLU A 104 -7.96 2.42 0.68
N ASP A 105 -6.81 2.07 1.26
CA ASP A 105 -5.57 2.85 1.14
C ASP A 105 -5.18 3.05 -0.35
N ILE A 106 -5.28 1.99 -1.19
CA ILE A 106 -5.00 2.09 -2.63
C ILE A 106 -6.02 3.02 -3.32
N ASN A 107 -7.31 2.87 -3.03
CA ASN A 107 -8.34 3.71 -3.64
C ASN A 107 -8.19 5.19 -3.27
N ASP A 108 -7.87 5.47 -2.02
CA ASP A 108 -7.68 6.83 -1.51
C ASP A 108 -6.46 7.49 -2.16
N GLN A 109 -5.36 6.77 -2.33
CA GLN A 109 -4.20 7.26 -3.06
C GLN A 109 -4.53 7.54 -4.54
N LEU A 110 -5.30 6.67 -5.21
CA LEU A 110 -5.73 6.88 -6.60
C LEU A 110 -6.69 8.07 -6.75
N GLU A 111 -7.52 8.35 -5.74
CA GLU A 111 -8.39 9.53 -5.73
C GLU A 111 -7.58 10.83 -5.75
N THR A 112 -6.42 10.87 -5.09
CA THR A 112 -5.52 12.04 -5.12
C THR A 112 -4.98 12.36 -6.52
N ILE A 113 -4.92 11.36 -7.41
CA ILE A 113 -4.50 11.53 -8.82
C ILE A 113 -5.62 12.12 -9.68
N GLY A 114 -6.86 12.07 -9.21
CA GLY A 114 -8.04 12.60 -9.89
C GLY A 114 -9.04 11.54 -10.35
N PHE A 115 -8.83 10.28 -10.02
CA PHE A 115 -9.85 9.27 -10.24
C PHE A 115 -11.02 9.44 -9.27
N ARG A 116 -12.23 9.16 -9.74
CA ARG A 116 -13.38 9.02 -8.86
C ARG A 116 -13.26 7.70 -8.09
N ASN A 117 -13.26 7.76 -6.76
CA ASN A 117 -13.28 6.58 -5.91
C ASN A 117 -14.70 5.98 -5.85
N LEU A 118 -14.86 4.77 -6.36
CA LEU A 118 -16.11 4.00 -6.37
C LEU A 118 -16.22 3.03 -5.19
N GLY A 119 -15.23 3.07 -4.29
CA GLY A 119 -15.16 2.32 -3.05
C GLY A 119 -14.68 0.88 -3.21
N VAL A 120 -14.68 0.16 -2.10
CA VAL A 120 -14.30 -1.25 -2.01
C VAL A 120 -15.54 -2.12 -2.04
N LYS A 121 -15.51 -3.22 -2.79
CA LYS A 121 -16.65 -4.13 -2.96
C LYS A 121 -16.28 -5.58 -2.70
N ALA A 122 -17.16 -6.31 -2.03
CA ALA A 122 -17.00 -7.76 -1.86
C ALA A 122 -17.33 -8.51 -3.16
N ARG A 123 -16.41 -9.41 -3.58
CA ARG A 123 -16.54 -10.28 -4.76
C ARG A 123 -16.06 -11.71 -4.45
N PRO A 124 -16.76 -12.46 -3.58
CA PRO A 124 -16.31 -13.78 -3.11
C PRO A 124 -16.26 -14.84 -4.21
N ASN A 125 -16.80 -14.56 -5.37
CA ASN A 125 -16.82 -15.51 -6.50
C ASN A 125 -15.65 -15.36 -7.47
N LEU A 126 -14.84 -14.29 -7.36
CA LEU A 126 -13.65 -14.12 -8.19
C LEU A 126 -12.58 -15.14 -7.79
N VAL A 127 -12.08 -15.89 -8.77
CA VAL A 127 -11.18 -17.03 -8.53
C VAL A 127 -9.93 -16.60 -7.77
N VAL A 128 -9.28 -15.50 -8.17
CA VAL A 128 -8.07 -15.01 -7.53
C VAL A 128 -8.29 -14.55 -6.08
N LEU A 129 -9.48 -14.03 -5.76
CA LEU A 129 -9.83 -13.63 -4.39
C LEU A 129 -10.25 -14.82 -3.53
N LYS A 130 -10.88 -15.84 -4.15
CA LYS A 130 -11.41 -17.01 -3.46
C LYS A 130 -10.37 -18.10 -3.20
N ARG A 131 -9.37 -18.23 -4.08
CA ARG A 131 -8.43 -19.35 -4.09
C ARG A 131 -7.06 -19.01 -3.51
N THR A 132 -6.74 -17.76 -3.35
CA THR A 132 -5.56 -17.30 -2.61
C THR A 132 -5.76 -17.56 -1.12
N LYS A 133 -4.68 -17.95 -0.42
CA LYS A 133 -4.67 -18.22 1.03
C LYS A 133 -4.30 -17.01 1.86
N MET A 134 -3.65 -16.03 1.24
CA MET A 134 -3.24 -14.77 1.85
C MET A 134 -4.28 -13.67 1.57
N PRO A 135 -4.22 -12.54 2.27
CA PRO A 135 -4.99 -11.33 1.92
C PRO A 135 -4.79 -10.95 0.45
N ALA A 136 -5.90 -10.78 -0.27
CA ALA A 136 -5.89 -10.52 -1.70
C ALA A 136 -6.79 -9.33 -2.06
N VAL A 137 -6.27 -8.43 -2.89
CA VAL A 137 -6.97 -7.26 -3.45
C VAL A 137 -6.90 -7.32 -4.97
N LEU A 138 -8.02 -7.01 -5.64
CA LEU A 138 -8.08 -6.78 -7.07
C LEU A 138 -8.47 -5.32 -7.30
N VAL A 139 -7.58 -4.57 -7.93
CA VAL A 139 -7.75 -3.14 -8.23
C VAL A 139 -8.25 -3.00 -9.66
N GLU A 140 -9.41 -2.41 -9.82
CA GLU A 140 -9.97 -1.97 -11.10
C GLU A 140 -9.53 -0.53 -11.35
N LEU A 141 -8.45 -0.39 -12.09
CA LEU A 141 -7.75 0.88 -12.34
C LEU A 141 -8.41 1.67 -13.48
N GLY A 142 -9.57 2.24 -13.21
CA GLY A 142 -10.38 2.96 -14.20
C GLY A 142 -11.04 2.04 -15.23
N PHE A 143 -11.99 2.60 -15.96
CA PHE A 143 -12.69 1.88 -17.03
C PHE A 143 -11.95 2.02 -18.35
N ILE A 144 -11.57 0.91 -18.98
CA ILE A 144 -10.84 0.93 -20.25
C ILE A 144 -11.66 1.58 -21.38
N ASN A 145 -12.99 1.54 -21.27
CA ASN A 145 -13.90 2.18 -22.22
C ASN A 145 -14.45 3.53 -21.72
N SER A 146 -13.70 4.20 -20.85
CA SER A 146 -13.87 5.61 -20.47
C SER A 146 -12.70 6.43 -21.03
N ASP A 147 -12.98 7.37 -21.92
CA ASP A 147 -11.97 8.25 -22.49
C ASP A 147 -11.32 9.12 -21.38
N THR A 148 -12.09 9.52 -20.35
CA THR A 148 -11.59 10.23 -19.18
C THR A 148 -10.58 9.42 -18.38
N ASP A 149 -10.91 8.16 -18.07
CA ASP A 149 -10.00 7.29 -17.30
C ASP A 149 -8.76 6.93 -18.11
N ASN A 150 -8.90 6.78 -19.45
CA ASN A 150 -7.75 6.53 -20.32
C ASN A 150 -6.84 7.76 -20.39
N GLN A 151 -7.39 8.97 -20.44
CA GLN A 151 -6.59 10.19 -20.40
C GLN A 151 -5.83 10.29 -19.07
N LEU A 152 -6.50 10.10 -17.92
CA LEU A 152 -5.84 10.09 -16.61
C LEU A 152 -4.73 9.03 -16.54
N PHE A 153 -5.01 7.82 -17.02
CA PHE A 153 -4.05 6.72 -17.03
C PHE A 153 -2.79 7.05 -17.85
N ASP A 154 -2.96 7.64 -19.04
CA ASP A 154 -1.86 7.92 -19.94
C ASP A 154 -1.03 9.14 -19.49
N GLU A 155 -1.69 10.20 -18.99
CA GLU A 155 -1.04 11.43 -18.54
C GLU A 155 -0.35 11.28 -17.17
N ASN A 156 -0.82 10.36 -16.31
CA ASN A 156 -0.33 10.22 -14.93
C ASN A 156 0.20 8.82 -14.62
N PHE A 157 0.69 8.08 -15.61
CA PHE A 157 1.08 6.67 -15.46
C PHE A 157 2.00 6.42 -14.27
N ASP A 158 3.09 7.18 -14.15
CA ASP A 158 4.07 7.02 -13.07
C ASP A 158 3.49 7.43 -11.69
N ALA A 159 2.66 8.46 -11.66
CA ALA A 159 1.98 8.89 -10.43
C ALA A 159 0.96 7.85 -9.96
N ILE A 160 0.26 7.18 -10.87
CA ILE A 160 -0.65 6.08 -10.59
C ILE A 160 0.11 4.87 -10.02
N ALA A 161 1.24 4.50 -10.65
CA ALA A 161 2.07 3.42 -10.14
C ALA A 161 2.58 3.70 -8.72
N LEU A 162 3.00 4.95 -8.47
CA LEU A 162 3.42 5.40 -7.15
C LEU A 162 2.25 5.37 -6.15
N ALA A 163 1.07 5.88 -6.51
CA ALA A 163 -0.12 5.89 -5.66
C ALA A 163 -0.51 4.47 -5.20
N ILE A 164 -0.53 3.49 -6.13
CA ILE A 164 -0.81 2.10 -5.77
C ILE A 164 0.28 1.52 -4.85
N ALA A 165 1.55 1.80 -5.15
CA ALA A 165 2.66 1.35 -4.31
C ALA A 165 2.59 1.95 -2.90
N GLU A 166 2.27 3.24 -2.76
CA GLU A 166 2.09 3.90 -1.46
C GLU A 166 0.91 3.32 -0.69
N GLY A 167 -0.25 3.08 -1.31
CA GLY A 167 -1.39 2.42 -0.65
C GLY A 167 -1.05 1.03 -0.13
N ILE A 168 -0.26 0.25 -0.88
CA ILE A 168 0.26 -1.04 -0.40
C ILE A 168 1.20 -0.83 0.80
N LEU A 169 2.12 0.13 0.71
CA LEU A 169 3.10 0.41 1.77
C LEU A 169 2.44 0.94 3.05
N ASP A 170 1.44 1.79 2.93
CA ASP A 170 0.69 2.34 4.07
C ASP A 170 0.08 1.20 4.90
N THR A 171 -0.59 0.25 4.25
CA THR A 171 -1.13 -0.95 4.92
C THR A 171 -0.05 -1.80 5.57
N LEU A 172 1.10 -2.00 4.90
CA LEU A 172 2.20 -2.82 5.43
C LEU A 172 2.88 -2.17 6.64
N MET A 173 2.92 -0.85 6.69
CA MET A 173 3.48 -0.10 7.82
C MET A 173 2.54 -0.14 9.03
N GLN A 174 1.23 -0.15 8.81
CA GLN A 174 0.22 -0.27 9.86
C GLN A 174 0.12 -1.71 10.41
N ASN A 175 0.46 -2.71 9.59
CA ASN A 175 0.37 -4.13 9.93
C ASN A 175 1.73 -4.83 9.68
N PRO A 176 2.75 -4.58 10.51
CA PRO A 176 4.05 -5.22 10.33
C PRO A 176 3.91 -6.74 10.52
N VAL A 177 4.35 -7.52 9.52
CA VAL A 177 4.48 -8.97 9.66
C VAL A 177 5.62 -9.22 10.66
N VAL A 178 5.27 -9.62 11.87
CA VAL A 178 6.25 -10.06 12.87
C VAL A 178 6.73 -11.44 12.42
N ASP A 179 7.95 -11.52 11.92
CA ASP A 179 8.61 -12.79 11.60
C ASP A 179 8.94 -13.49 12.93
N MET A 180 8.07 -14.43 13.33
CA MET A 180 8.21 -15.19 14.59
C MET A 180 9.40 -16.15 14.58
N ASP A 181 10.06 -16.35 13.42
CA ASP A 181 11.24 -17.23 13.29
C ASP A 181 12.57 -16.50 13.60
N SER A 182 12.56 -15.20 13.88
CA SER A 182 13.75 -14.40 14.19
C SER A 182 13.95 -14.08 15.68
N VAL A 183 13.19 -14.73 16.56
CA VAL A 183 13.43 -14.62 18.01
C VAL A 183 14.55 -15.62 18.37
N PRO A 184 15.75 -15.18 18.78
CA PRO A 184 16.76 -16.10 19.27
C PRO A 184 16.21 -16.83 20.50
N ASP A 185 16.21 -18.17 20.46
CA ASP A 185 15.83 -19.06 21.56
C ASP A 185 16.91 -19.01 22.66
N VAL A 186 17.02 -17.87 23.34
CA VAL A 186 17.81 -17.69 24.55
C VAL A 186 16.95 -17.01 25.58
N MET A 187 16.17 -17.80 26.30
CA MET A 187 15.67 -17.37 27.59
C MET A 187 16.78 -17.51 28.63
N PRO A 188 17.28 -16.45 29.25
CA PRO A 188 18.00 -16.56 30.51
C PRO A 188 16.97 -16.92 31.60
N GLU A 189 17.28 -17.96 32.35
CA GLU A 189 16.58 -18.36 33.58
C GLU A 189 16.67 -17.22 34.59
N LEU A 190 15.56 -16.48 34.76
CA LEU A 190 15.47 -15.38 35.73
C LEU A 190 15.12 -15.94 37.10
N THR A 191 16.10 -15.93 37.99
CA THR A 191 15.84 -15.96 39.46
C THR A 191 15.11 -14.67 39.85
N PRO A 192 14.12 -14.74 40.77
CA PRO A 192 13.39 -13.56 41.17
C PRO A 192 14.21 -12.69 42.13
N GLU A 193 14.77 -11.63 41.61
CA GLU A 193 15.28 -10.52 42.40
C GLU A 193 14.23 -9.41 42.39
N VAL A 194 13.75 -9.04 43.56
CA VAL A 194 12.74 -8.01 43.77
C VAL A 194 13.44 -6.66 43.57
N GLU A 195 13.22 -6.03 42.45
CA GLU A 195 13.59 -4.63 42.23
C GLU A 195 12.42 -3.68 42.55
N PRO A 196 12.73 -2.43 42.98
CA PRO A 196 11.69 -1.48 43.40
C PRO A 196 10.85 -1.02 42.21
N GLU A 197 9.56 -0.78 42.45
CA GLU A 197 8.60 -0.23 41.49
C GLU A 197 9.14 1.06 40.87
N GLU A 198 9.56 0.99 39.59
CA GLU A 198 9.75 2.20 38.77
C GLU A 198 8.38 2.72 38.34
N GLU A 199 8.07 3.97 38.69
CA GLU A 199 6.92 4.68 38.14
C GLU A 199 7.01 4.66 36.61
N GLU A 200 6.05 3.97 35.93
CA GLU A 200 5.94 3.98 34.48
C GLU A 200 5.83 5.43 33.99
N ALA A 201 6.79 5.86 33.19
CA ALA A 201 6.74 7.17 32.54
C ALA A 201 5.47 7.22 31.65
N PRO A 202 4.75 8.35 31.64
CA PRO A 202 3.52 8.46 30.85
C PRO A 202 3.81 8.18 29.37
N PRO A 203 2.90 7.51 28.66
CA PRO A 203 3.11 7.17 27.24
C PRO A 203 3.40 8.43 26.43
N ARG A 204 4.39 8.34 25.58
CA ARG A 204 4.77 9.45 24.68
C ARG A 204 4.20 9.18 23.28
N TYR A 205 3.70 10.22 22.64
CA TYR A 205 3.17 10.16 21.29
C TYR A 205 3.98 11.07 20.39
N HIS A 206 4.19 10.63 19.15
CA HIS A 206 4.85 11.40 18.09
C HIS A 206 3.97 11.39 16.85
N ILE A 207 4.13 12.38 15.99
CA ILE A 207 3.49 12.37 14.67
C ILE A 207 4.55 12.02 13.64
N GLN A 208 4.44 10.85 13.02
CA GLN A 208 5.31 10.47 11.91
C GLN A 208 4.78 11.13 10.63
N VAL A 209 5.67 11.83 9.91
CA VAL A 209 5.37 12.55 8.66
C VAL A 209 6.06 11.89 7.46
N GLY A 210 7.06 11.05 7.71
CA GLY A 210 7.75 10.31 6.68
C GLY A 210 8.66 9.23 7.24
N ALA A 211 8.99 8.23 6.40
CA ALA A 211 9.97 7.21 6.70
C ALA A 211 10.81 6.93 5.46
N PHE A 212 12.13 7.04 5.54
CA PHE A 212 13.04 6.97 4.42
C PHE A 212 14.19 6.00 4.71
N ARG A 213 14.66 5.30 3.69
CA ARG A 213 15.91 4.53 3.79
C ARG A 213 17.16 5.39 3.62
N ASN A 214 17.03 6.51 2.91
CA ASN A 214 18.11 7.47 2.73
C ASN A 214 17.97 8.61 3.75
N MET A 215 19.03 8.85 4.53
CA MET A 215 19.09 9.91 5.53
C MET A 215 18.90 11.30 4.91
N GLU A 216 19.43 11.55 3.69
CA GLU A 216 19.30 12.84 3.02
C GLU A 216 17.84 13.22 2.71
N ASN A 217 17.02 12.23 2.34
CA ASN A 217 15.58 12.46 2.11
C ASN A 217 14.83 12.77 3.42
N ALA A 218 15.20 12.09 4.51
CA ALA A 218 14.64 12.38 5.83
C ALA A 218 15.04 13.77 6.34
N GLU A 219 16.30 14.13 6.18
CA GLU A 219 16.80 15.45 6.56
C GLU A 219 16.12 16.56 5.75
N ARG A 220 15.92 16.37 4.44
CA ARG A 220 15.22 17.34 3.61
C ARG A 220 13.78 17.57 4.08
N LEU A 221 13.01 16.50 4.33
CA LEU A 221 11.65 16.63 4.85
C LEU A 221 11.64 17.27 6.24
N LYS A 222 12.61 16.95 7.09
CA LYS A 222 12.76 17.61 8.40
C LYS A 222 12.99 19.12 8.23
N GLU A 223 13.88 19.53 7.32
CA GLU A 223 14.15 20.95 7.03
C GLU A 223 12.90 21.68 6.49
N GLU A 224 12.13 21.05 5.62
CA GLU A 224 10.85 21.58 5.13
C GLU A 224 9.86 21.80 6.30
N LEU A 225 9.70 20.80 7.16
CA LEU A 225 8.83 20.90 8.33
C LEU A 225 9.28 21.98 9.33
N LEU A 226 10.59 22.11 9.54
CA LEU A 226 11.15 23.16 10.41
C LEU A 226 10.94 24.56 9.81
N ALA A 227 11.00 24.70 8.47
CA ALA A 227 10.70 25.95 7.79
C ALA A 227 9.21 26.35 7.92
N ASP A 228 8.32 25.35 8.00
CA ASP A 228 6.89 25.54 8.26
C ASP A 228 6.54 25.61 9.78
N GLU A 229 7.56 25.80 10.62
CA GLU A 229 7.44 25.96 12.09
C GLU A 229 6.98 24.68 12.84
N PHE A 230 7.04 23.51 12.23
CA PHE A 230 6.78 22.24 12.92
C PHE A 230 8.08 21.69 13.54
N PRO A 231 8.11 21.37 14.86
CA PRO A 231 9.31 20.86 15.54
C PRO A 231 9.60 19.41 15.13
N ALA A 232 10.25 19.24 13.98
CA ALA A 232 10.56 17.94 13.39
C ALA A 232 11.97 17.46 13.78
N PHE A 233 12.10 16.14 13.94
CA PHE A 233 13.38 15.46 14.13
C PHE A 233 13.39 14.11 13.40
N VAL A 234 14.60 13.60 13.11
CA VAL A 234 14.78 12.30 12.48
C VAL A 234 15.20 11.28 13.54
N ASN A 235 14.50 10.16 13.60
CA ASN A 235 14.86 9.02 14.42
C ASN A 235 15.13 7.78 13.53
N ARG A 236 16.21 7.04 13.82
CA ARG A 236 16.52 5.81 13.08
C ARG A 236 15.88 4.62 13.79
N ILE A 237 14.93 3.97 13.14
CA ILE A 237 14.25 2.77 13.63
C ILE A 237 14.45 1.66 12.60
N GLY A 238 15.27 0.69 12.95
CA GLY A 238 15.67 -0.37 12.03
C GLY A 238 16.37 0.17 10.77
N PRO A 239 15.93 -0.19 9.55
CA PRO A 239 16.53 0.29 8.30
C PRO A 239 16.03 1.67 7.86
N TYR A 240 15.14 2.31 8.61
CA TYR A 240 14.47 3.55 8.22
C TYR A 240 14.88 4.75 9.07
N TYR A 241 14.92 5.91 8.43
CA TYR A 241 15.00 7.23 9.04
C TYR A 241 13.58 7.81 9.07
N LYS A 242 12.94 7.78 10.26
CA LYS A 242 11.59 8.32 10.45
C LYS A 242 11.68 9.80 10.78
N VAL A 243 10.88 10.61 10.07
CA VAL A 243 10.72 12.04 10.36
C VAL A 243 9.51 12.18 11.28
N LEU A 244 9.76 12.64 12.49
CA LEU A 244 8.78 12.74 13.56
C LEU A 244 8.59 14.21 13.95
N VAL A 245 7.35 14.58 14.31
CA VAL A 245 6.99 15.91 14.80
C VAL A 245 6.46 15.82 16.22
N GLY A 246 7.04 16.63 17.11
CA GLY A 246 6.61 16.80 18.48
C GLY A 246 6.86 15.59 19.39
N GLN A 247 6.67 15.83 20.70
CA GLN A 247 6.59 14.80 21.73
C GLN A 247 5.40 15.13 22.62
N PHE A 248 4.40 14.28 22.61
CA PHE A 248 3.13 14.54 23.29
C PHE A 248 2.89 13.51 24.39
N THR A 249 2.33 13.95 25.50
CA THR A 249 1.94 13.10 26.63
C THR A 249 0.48 12.66 26.56
N SER A 250 -0.27 13.13 25.55
CA SER A 250 -1.65 12.70 25.30
C SER A 250 -1.94 12.66 23.81
N VAL A 251 -2.84 11.77 23.41
CA VAL A 251 -3.31 11.64 22.02
C VAL A 251 -4.03 12.91 21.56
N ASP A 252 -4.77 13.59 22.44
CA ASP A 252 -5.51 14.80 22.08
C ASP A 252 -4.59 15.97 21.69
N ASN A 253 -3.43 16.09 22.36
CA ASN A 253 -2.43 17.08 22.01
C ASN A 253 -1.72 16.74 20.69
N ALA A 254 -1.46 15.47 20.41
CA ALA A 254 -0.93 15.01 19.14
C ALA A 254 -1.93 15.29 18.00
N ALA A 255 -3.23 14.99 18.21
CA ALA A 255 -4.29 15.18 17.21
C ALA A 255 -4.44 16.62 16.73
N SER A 256 -4.27 17.60 17.61
CA SER A 256 -4.36 19.03 17.21
C SER A 256 -3.19 19.44 16.31
N THR A 257 -1.98 18.96 16.58
CA THR A 257 -0.80 19.21 15.74
C THR A 257 -0.86 18.41 14.45
N GLU A 258 -1.36 17.19 14.48
CA GLU A 258 -1.61 16.38 13.30
C GLU A 258 -2.56 17.09 12.31
N GLN A 259 -3.65 17.67 12.83
CA GLN A 259 -4.59 18.43 12.00
C GLN A 259 -3.94 19.67 11.36
N ALA A 260 -3.00 20.33 12.06
CA ALA A 260 -2.27 21.47 11.51
C ALA A 260 -1.31 21.01 10.38
N LEU A 261 -0.60 19.90 10.56
CA LEU A 261 0.27 19.29 9.56
C LEU A 261 -0.52 18.88 8.29
N ARG A 262 -1.68 18.26 8.46
CA ARG A 262 -2.55 17.89 7.33
C ARG A 262 -3.07 19.11 6.57
N ARG A 263 -3.38 20.22 7.26
CA ARG A 263 -3.77 21.49 6.60
C ARG A 263 -2.61 22.12 5.84
N ALA A 264 -1.37 21.91 6.28
CA ALA A 264 -0.15 22.33 5.58
C ALA A 264 0.22 21.41 4.41
N GLY A 265 -0.55 20.30 4.18
CA GLY A 265 -0.35 19.38 3.06
C GLY A 265 0.50 18.16 3.38
N TYR A 266 0.92 17.96 4.65
CA TYR A 266 1.71 16.81 5.05
C TYR A 266 0.83 15.59 5.37
N GLN A 267 1.30 14.40 4.97
CA GLN A 267 0.71 13.15 5.43
C GLN A 267 1.24 12.81 6.83
N THR A 268 0.38 12.29 7.70
CA THR A 268 0.71 12.14 9.12
C THR A 268 0.11 10.87 9.71
N VAL A 269 0.85 10.26 10.62
CA VAL A 269 0.38 9.15 11.48
C VAL A 269 0.81 9.42 12.91
N VAL A 270 -0.13 9.36 13.86
CA VAL A 270 0.20 9.43 15.28
C VAL A 270 0.69 8.06 15.73
N ILE A 271 1.90 8.01 16.28
CA ILE A 271 2.53 6.79 16.81
C ILE A 271 2.77 6.93 18.31
N SER A 272 2.62 5.84 19.05
CA SER A 272 3.12 5.76 20.43
C SER A 272 4.63 5.53 20.39
N GLY A 273 5.40 6.32 21.13
CA GLY A 273 6.85 6.15 21.27
C GLY A 273 7.18 5.64 22.66
N ASP A 274 8.07 4.69 22.72
CA ASP A 274 8.78 4.34 23.95
C ASP A 274 9.90 5.35 24.23
#